data_2ac5e40390e98ea102218f8ba3c56acd
#
_entry.id   2ac5e40390e98ea102218f8ba3c56acd
#
_cell.length_a   1.000
_cell.length_b   1.000
_cell.length_c   1.000
_cell.angle_alpha   90.00
_cell.angle_beta   90.00
_cell.angle_gamma   90.00
#
_symmetry.space_group_name_H-M   'P 1'
#
loop_
_entity.id
_entity.type
_entity.pdbx_description
1 polymer ?
#
loop_
_entity_poly.entity_id
_entity_poly.type
_entity_poly.pdbx_seq_one_letter_code
_entity_poly.pdbx_strand_id
1 'polypeptide(L)'
;DEVSLTNEASTIVTDGLAADARLRARFTDASTALEIDVTGNKGQVLVNPVLLDFGKNPLALTSRATMKGDNVAIESLRLTQTDLIDVTGTGSVNLAGETPVVSGNFDLAKFQFPAAYTSYMQITLATTSVLSDLRTSGSLSGELSVKANGITSMHVAPKDLELHDNKGRLFLTRVNGDVHWAPGGGAKPGGSTISWSSGGAYGLSGGAATLEFLLHGTNFALTRPTKLPVFDGGLAIDRFVIANPGASNMEVEFKGTVEPISMQKLAKAFGWPEFSGTLAASIPGVTLKDNLLEFQGNVESQVFGGRIVGSNIRLKDPLGRFPEFFADVRARDLDLGLLTQTFEVGSITGRLEVDVLGLELFGWSPTAFNARLATPKGDKSRHRISAKAVTSLANVGGGGGGVVQALQSGVLRFFDDYSYEKLGITCKLVGDICEMSGIEPAGVGYYIVKGSGIPRIDIVGSAGRVNWNSLLSSISTAEFGGATVNP
;
A
#
# COMPACT_ATOMS: atom_id res chain seq x y z
N ASP A 1 -29.19 -21.75 -36.72
CA ASP A 1 -30.02 -20.59 -36.30
C ASP A 1 -29.36 -19.91 -35.14
N GLU A 2 -29.36 -18.58 -35.15
CA GLU A 2 -28.83 -17.77 -34.05
C GLU A 2 -29.91 -17.67 -32.97
N VAL A 3 -29.53 -17.84 -31.72
CA VAL A 3 -30.46 -17.83 -30.58
C VAL A 3 -30.12 -16.67 -29.65
N SER A 4 -31.15 -15.88 -29.32
CA SER A 4 -31.06 -14.84 -28.29
C SER A 4 -32.09 -15.14 -27.21
N LEU A 5 -31.64 -15.40 -25.99
CA LEU A 5 -32.44 -15.76 -24.83
C LEU A 5 -32.03 -14.93 -23.63
N THR A 6 -33.00 -14.65 -22.79
CA THR A 6 -32.76 -13.98 -21.48
C THR A 6 -33.62 -14.67 -20.42
N ASN A 7 -33.00 -15.02 -19.29
CA ASN A 7 -33.78 -15.50 -18.13
C ASN A 7 -34.48 -14.34 -17.42
N GLU A 8 -35.54 -14.64 -16.63
CA GLU A 8 -36.36 -13.62 -15.94
C GLU A 8 -35.52 -12.64 -15.09
N ALA A 9 -34.45 -13.12 -14.46
CA ALA A 9 -33.56 -12.29 -13.63
C ALA A 9 -32.49 -11.54 -14.46
N SER A 10 -32.45 -11.72 -15.78
CA SER A 10 -31.42 -11.17 -16.70
C SER A 10 -29.97 -11.48 -16.26
N THR A 11 -29.79 -12.57 -15.52
CA THR A 11 -28.46 -13.04 -15.10
C THR A 11 -27.78 -13.92 -16.13
N ILE A 12 -28.57 -14.51 -17.05
CA ILE A 12 -28.09 -15.24 -18.22
C ILE A 12 -28.75 -14.61 -19.45
N VAL A 13 -27.92 -14.10 -20.34
CA VAL A 13 -28.33 -13.49 -21.60
C VAL A 13 -27.48 -14.07 -22.72
N THR A 14 -28.11 -14.51 -23.82
CA THR A 14 -27.39 -14.91 -25.03
C THR A 14 -27.71 -13.96 -26.16
N ASP A 15 -26.74 -13.66 -27.00
CA ASP A 15 -26.91 -12.83 -28.18
C ASP A 15 -26.18 -13.47 -29.37
N GLY A 16 -26.97 -13.72 -30.44
CA GLY A 16 -26.45 -14.31 -31.69
C GLY A 16 -25.76 -15.67 -31.50
N LEU A 17 -26.13 -16.43 -30.46
CA LEU A 17 -25.47 -17.70 -30.11
C LEU A 17 -25.75 -18.74 -31.19
N ALA A 18 -24.69 -19.30 -31.78
CA ALA A 18 -24.74 -20.48 -32.60
C ALA A 18 -23.85 -21.58 -32.01
N ALA A 19 -24.44 -22.71 -31.73
CA ALA A 19 -23.75 -23.86 -31.17
C ALA A 19 -24.27 -25.15 -31.79
N ASP A 20 -23.37 -26.10 -32.02
CA ASP A 20 -23.71 -27.47 -32.37
C ASP A 20 -23.75 -28.30 -31.09
N ALA A 21 -24.88 -28.91 -30.81
CA ALA A 21 -25.06 -29.78 -29.64
C ALA A 21 -25.46 -31.18 -30.09
N ARG A 22 -24.77 -32.18 -29.58
CA ARG A 22 -25.09 -33.60 -29.74
C ARG A 22 -25.36 -34.20 -28.39
N LEU A 23 -26.57 -34.71 -28.20
CA LEU A 23 -26.96 -35.45 -27.01
C LEU A 23 -27.29 -36.89 -27.40
N ARG A 24 -26.61 -37.83 -26.77
CA ARG A 24 -26.94 -39.26 -26.85
C ARG A 24 -27.39 -39.72 -25.49
N ALA A 25 -28.58 -40.31 -25.41
CA ALA A 25 -29.15 -40.89 -24.23
C ALA A 25 -29.39 -42.38 -24.42
N ARG A 26 -28.90 -43.20 -23.49
CA ARG A 26 -29.16 -44.63 -23.45
C ARG A 26 -29.92 -44.96 -22.18
N PHE A 27 -31.15 -45.43 -22.34
CA PHE A 27 -32.04 -45.72 -21.25
C PHE A 27 -31.92 -47.21 -20.83
N THR A 28 -31.92 -47.43 -19.54
CA THR A 28 -32.05 -48.77 -18.91
C THR A 28 -33.14 -48.64 -17.84
N ASP A 29 -33.61 -49.79 -17.28
CA ASP A 29 -34.65 -49.77 -16.25
C ASP A 29 -34.20 -49.04 -14.95
N ALA A 30 -32.92 -48.91 -14.72
CA ALA A 30 -32.37 -48.34 -13.47
C ALA A 30 -31.62 -46.99 -13.68
N SER A 31 -31.27 -46.61 -14.90
CA SER A 31 -30.43 -45.41 -15.15
C SER A 31 -30.49 -44.97 -16.60
N THR A 32 -30.12 -43.73 -16.82
CA THR A 32 -29.91 -43.14 -18.14
C THR A 32 -28.46 -42.70 -18.32
N ALA A 33 -27.74 -43.31 -19.24
CA ALA A 33 -26.39 -42.82 -19.61
C ALA A 33 -26.51 -41.70 -20.64
N LEU A 34 -25.77 -40.63 -20.43
CA LEU A 34 -25.78 -39.40 -21.20
C LEU A 34 -24.38 -39.12 -21.76
N GLU A 35 -24.30 -38.85 -23.06
CA GLU A 35 -23.12 -38.27 -23.70
C GLU A 35 -23.51 -36.92 -24.29
N ILE A 36 -22.77 -35.89 -23.93
CA ILE A 36 -23.04 -34.52 -24.33
C ILE A 36 -21.79 -33.98 -25.03
N ASP A 37 -21.96 -33.50 -26.25
CA ASP A 37 -20.95 -32.77 -27.02
C ASP A 37 -21.54 -31.44 -27.47
N VAL A 38 -20.94 -30.32 -27.03
CA VAL A 38 -21.35 -28.96 -27.44
C VAL A 38 -20.16 -28.22 -27.99
N THR A 39 -20.33 -27.59 -29.13
CA THR A 39 -19.37 -26.67 -29.74
C THR A 39 -20.05 -25.33 -30.02
N GLY A 40 -19.58 -24.25 -29.42
CA GLY A 40 -20.01 -22.87 -29.66
C GLY A 40 -18.88 -22.10 -30.34
N ASN A 41 -19.15 -21.55 -31.53
CA ASN A 41 -18.14 -20.80 -32.29
C ASN A 41 -18.64 -19.42 -32.76
N LYS A 42 -19.82 -19.00 -32.31
CA LYS A 42 -20.42 -17.71 -32.64
C LYS A 42 -21.35 -17.25 -31.53
N GLY A 43 -21.45 -15.91 -31.38
CA GLY A 43 -22.32 -15.26 -30.41
C GLY A 43 -21.70 -15.05 -29.02
N GLN A 44 -22.48 -14.46 -28.18
CA GLN A 44 -22.05 -14.10 -26.83
C GLN A 44 -23.01 -14.67 -25.79
N VAL A 45 -22.46 -15.03 -24.62
CA VAL A 45 -23.24 -15.46 -23.46
C VAL A 45 -22.78 -14.65 -22.26
N LEU A 46 -23.68 -13.87 -21.68
CA LEU A 46 -23.50 -13.25 -20.39
C LEU A 46 -24.00 -14.20 -19.31
N VAL A 47 -23.13 -14.58 -18.40
CA VAL A 47 -23.46 -15.21 -17.12
C VAL A 47 -23.00 -14.22 -16.05
N ASN A 48 -23.91 -13.34 -15.66
CA ASN A 48 -23.59 -12.16 -14.83
C ASN A 48 -22.67 -12.49 -13.65
N PRO A 49 -21.48 -11.82 -13.57
CA PRO A 49 -21.03 -10.69 -14.38
C PRO A 49 -20.12 -11.08 -15.58
N VAL A 50 -19.93 -12.33 -15.91
CA VAL A 50 -18.96 -12.82 -16.91
C VAL A 50 -19.57 -12.84 -18.31
N LEU A 51 -18.94 -12.16 -19.26
CA LEU A 51 -19.30 -12.19 -20.68
C LEU A 51 -18.36 -13.13 -21.45
N LEU A 52 -18.93 -14.16 -22.08
CA LEU A 52 -18.23 -15.12 -22.92
C LEU A 52 -18.50 -14.80 -24.37
N ASP A 53 -17.47 -14.58 -25.17
CA ASP A 53 -17.57 -14.34 -26.62
C ASP A 53 -17.01 -15.57 -27.36
N PHE A 54 -17.93 -16.40 -27.92
CA PHE A 54 -17.57 -17.64 -28.60
C PHE A 54 -17.06 -17.39 -30.03
N GLY A 55 -17.36 -16.23 -30.59
CA GLY A 55 -16.76 -15.84 -31.87
C GLY A 55 -15.27 -15.55 -31.76
N LYS A 56 -14.86 -14.97 -30.61
CA LYS A 56 -13.46 -14.68 -30.31
C LYS A 56 -12.74 -15.91 -29.76
N ASN A 57 -13.38 -16.64 -28.84
CA ASN A 57 -12.80 -17.79 -28.13
C ASN A 57 -13.80 -18.96 -28.19
N PRO A 58 -13.76 -19.81 -29.23
CA PRO A 58 -14.67 -20.95 -29.39
C PRO A 58 -14.67 -21.88 -28.16
N LEU A 59 -15.86 -22.30 -27.75
CA LEU A 59 -16.09 -23.22 -26.66
C LEU A 59 -16.29 -24.65 -27.20
N ALA A 60 -15.70 -25.64 -26.52
CA ALA A 60 -16.06 -27.04 -26.63
C ALA A 60 -16.28 -27.64 -25.23
N LEU A 61 -17.41 -28.31 -25.08
CA LEU A 61 -17.79 -29.06 -23.89
C LEU A 61 -18.08 -30.49 -24.26
N THR A 62 -17.40 -31.44 -23.63
CA THR A 62 -17.71 -32.86 -23.71
C THR A 62 -17.99 -33.40 -22.32
N SER A 63 -19.02 -34.20 -22.15
CA SER A 63 -19.34 -34.84 -20.87
C SER A 63 -19.95 -36.21 -21.06
N ARG A 64 -19.59 -37.11 -20.13
CA ARG A 64 -20.26 -38.39 -19.94
C ARG A 64 -20.83 -38.42 -18.52
N ALA A 65 -22.11 -38.76 -18.44
CA ALA A 65 -22.78 -38.79 -17.13
C ALA A 65 -23.79 -39.96 -17.08
N THR A 66 -24.08 -40.41 -15.89
CA THR A 66 -25.12 -41.37 -15.62
C THR A 66 -26.14 -40.78 -14.67
N MET A 67 -27.38 -40.73 -15.03
CA MET A 67 -28.49 -40.22 -14.26
C MET A 67 -29.25 -41.38 -13.60
N LYS A 68 -29.49 -41.31 -12.27
CA LYS A 68 -30.32 -42.21 -11.50
C LYS A 68 -31.23 -41.40 -10.55
N GLY A 69 -32.53 -41.36 -10.89
CA GLY A 69 -33.45 -40.44 -10.23
C GLY A 69 -32.97 -39.03 -10.40
N ASP A 70 -32.89 -38.28 -9.30
CA ASP A 70 -32.43 -36.89 -9.27
C ASP A 70 -30.90 -36.73 -9.21
N ASN A 71 -30.15 -37.83 -9.16
CA ASN A 71 -28.70 -37.80 -9.10
C ASN A 71 -28.08 -38.04 -10.49
N VAL A 72 -27.24 -37.10 -10.90
CA VAL A 72 -26.44 -37.17 -12.13
C VAL A 72 -24.97 -37.32 -11.72
N ALA A 73 -24.40 -38.50 -11.97
CA ALA A 73 -22.97 -38.74 -11.78
C ALA A 73 -22.22 -38.36 -13.06
N ILE A 74 -21.31 -37.41 -12.98
CA ILE A 74 -20.45 -36.95 -14.07
C ILE A 74 -19.17 -37.76 -14.05
N GLU A 75 -19.05 -38.71 -14.96
CA GLU A 75 -17.90 -39.62 -15.08
C GLU A 75 -16.69 -38.92 -15.72
N SER A 76 -16.95 -38.02 -16.65
CA SER A 76 -15.96 -37.14 -17.25
C SER A 76 -16.62 -35.87 -17.76
N LEU A 77 -15.91 -34.77 -17.55
CA LEU A 77 -16.21 -33.47 -18.12
C LEU A 77 -14.92 -32.90 -18.71
N ARG A 78 -14.99 -32.33 -19.91
CA ARG A 78 -13.95 -31.44 -20.42
C ARG A 78 -14.57 -30.21 -21.04
N LEU A 79 -14.14 -29.05 -20.55
CA LEU A 79 -14.48 -27.75 -21.03
C LEU A 79 -13.22 -27.08 -21.58
N THR A 80 -13.23 -26.72 -22.85
CA THR A 80 -12.14 -25.95 -23.45
C THR A 80 -12.69 -24.68 -24.06
N GLN A 81 -11.97 -23.59 -23.92
CA GLN A 81 -12.20 -22.38 -24.66
C GLN A 81 -10.86 -21.95 -25.25
N THR A 82 -10.79 -21.84 -26.56
CA THR A 82 -9.54 -21.64 -27.29
C THR A 82 -8.76 -20.43 -26.73
N ASP A 83 -7.49 -20.66 -26.40
CA ASP A 83 -6.56 -19.68 -25.84
C ASP A 83 -6.96 -19.04 -24.49
N LEU A 84 -8.00 -19.55 -23.81
CA LEU A 84 -8.42 -19.11 -22.50
C LEU A 84 -8.23 -20.18 -21.44
N ILE A 85 -8.98 -21.30 -21.57
CA ILE A 85 -9.18 -22.26 -20.47
C ILE A 85 -9.25 -23.69 -21.00
N ASP A 86 -8.69 -24.62 -20.24
CA ASP A 86 -8.88 -26.07 -20.41
C ASP A 86 -9.11 -26.69 -19.03
N VAL A 87 -10.32 -27.16 -18.79
CA VAL A 87 -10.76 -27.76 -17.53
C VAL A 87 -11.25 -29.17 -17.79
N THR A 88 -10.79 -30.09 -16.97
CA THR A 88 -11.35 -31.44 -16.88
C THR A 88 -11.93 -31.68 -15.50
N GLY A 89 -12.82 -32.65 -15.36
CA GLY A 89 -13.38 -32.93 -14.03
C GLY A 89 -14.28 -34.14 -13.99
N THR A 90 -14.60 -34.55 -12.75
CA THR A 90 -15.59 -35.55 -12.40
C THR A 90 -16.42 -35.04 -11.25
N GLY A 91 -17.65 -35.54 -11.11
CA GLY A 91 -18.48 -35.04 -10.02
C GLY A 91 -19.88 -35.61 -10.01
N SER A 92 -20.76 -34.92 -9.32
CA SER A 92 -22.19 -35.25 -9.26
C SER A 92 -23.03 -33.98 -9.13
N VAL A 93 -24.23 -34.04 -9.67
CA VAL A 93 -25.26 -33.02 -9.50
C VAL A 93 -26.49 -33.67 -8.94
N ASN A 94 -27.01 -33.19 -7.83
CA ASN A 94 -28.32 -33.58 -7.28
C ASN A 94 -29.36 -32.53 -7.68
N LEU A 95 -30.44 -32.97 -8.32
CA LEU A 95 -31.51 -32.13 -8.87
C LEU A 95 -32.79 -32.16 -8.02
N ALA A 96 -32.80 -32.82 -6.86
CA ALA A 96 -34.00 -33.02 -6.04
C ALA A 96 -34.55 -31.74 -5.39
N GLY A 97 -33.78 -30.64 -5.30
CA GLY A 97 -34.18 -29.37 -4.70
C GLY A 97 -34.44 -28.26 -5.72
N GLU A 98 -34.87 -27.09 -5.25
CA GLU A 98 -35.05 -25.89 -6.10
C GLU A 98 -33.75 -25.45 -6.75
N THR A 99 -32.63 -25.67 -6.08
CA THR A 99 -31.27 -25.37 -6.63
C THR A 99 -30.46 -26.65 -6.73
N PRO A 100 -29.82 -26.93 -7.91
CA PRO A 100 -28.94 -28.09 -8.06
C PRO A 100 -27.77 -28.04 -7.08
N VAL A 101 -27.45 -29.19 -6.47
CA VAL A 101 -26.31 -29.35 -5.56
C VAL A 101 -25.16 -30.02 -6.31
N VAL A 102 -24.06 -29.32 -6.46
CA VAL A 102 -22.87 -29.76 -7.20
C VAL A 102 -21.78 -30.22 -6.24
N SER A 103 -21.17 -31.35 -6.56
CA SER A 103 -19.94 -31.83 -5.90
C SER A 103 -19.01 -32.41 -6.97
N GLY A 104 -17.71 -32.18 -6.86
CA GLY A 104 -16.76 -32.69 -7.85
C GLY A 104 -15.34 -32.21 -7.66
N ASN A 105 -14.45 -32.79 -8.46
CA ASN A 105 -13.05 -32.39 -8.55
C ASN A 105 -12.79 -31.95 -9.98
N PHE A 106 -12.18 -30.78 -10.13
CA PHE A 106 -11.88 -30.14 -11.39
C PHE A 106 -10.40 -29.86 -11.47
N ASP A 107 -9.78 -30.21 -12.59
CA ASP A 107 -8.40 -29.89 -12.95
C ASP A 107 -8.40 -28.79 -14.01
N LEU A 108 -7.73 -27.69 -13.71
CA LEU A 108 -7.49 -26.57 -14.58
C LEU A 108 -6.11 -26.73 -15.21
N ALA A 109 -6.05 -27.40 -16.36
CA ALA A 109 -4.79 -27.60 -17.07
C ALA A 109 -4.21 -26.28 -17.62
N LYS A 110 -5.09 -25.34 -17.99
CA LYS A 110 -4.70 -24.04 -18.57
C LYS A 110 -5.70 -22.95 -18.26
N PHE A 111 -5.18 -21.80 -17.82
CA PHE A 111 -5.88 -20.51 -17.72
C PHE A 111 -4.92 -19.44 -18.23
N GLN A 112 -5.12 -18.97 -19.47
CA GLN A 112 -4.14 -18.21 -20.23
C GLN A 112 -4.40 -16.70 -20.12
N PHE A 113 -3.41 -15.95 -19.66
CA PHE A 113 -3.42 -14.49 -19.68
C PHE A 113 -2.91 -13.94 -21.03
N PRO A 114 -3.36 -12.74 -21.49
CA PRO A 114 -4.31 -11.85 -20.81
C PRO A 114 -5.79 -12.22 -21.05
N ALA A 115 -6.10 -13.12 -22.00
CA ALA A 115 -7.48 -13.38 -22.43
C ALA A 115 -8.38 -13.83 -21.26
N ALA A 116 -7.90 -14.74 -20.42
CA ALA A 116 -8.64 -15.21 -19.25
C ALA A 116 -8.87 -14.12 -18.18
N TYR A 117 -7.91 -13.22 -17.98
CA TYR A 117 -8.10 -12.08 -17.09
C TYR A 117 -9.25 -11.19 -17.58
N THR A 118 -9.23 -10.82 -18.85
CA THR A 118 -10.24 -9.93 -19.45
C THR A 118 -11.63 -10.56 -19.42
N SER A 119 -11.73 -11.86 -19.71
CA SER A 119 -13.02 -12.54 -19.84
C SER A 119 -13.63 -12.95 -18.50
N TYR A 120 -12.81 -13.34 -17.51
CA TYR A 120 -13.31 -13.95 -16.28
C TYR A 120 -13.05 -13.14 -15.01
N MET A 121 -11.93 -12.39 -14.94
CA MET A 121 -11.51 -11.73 -13.71
C MET A 121 -11.82 -10.24 -13.70
N GLN A 122 -11.47 -9.52 -14.76
CA GLN A 122 -11.53 -8.06 -14.78
C GLN A 122 -12.91 -7.51 -14.43
N ILE A 123 -13.95 -8.10 -14.96
CA ILE A 123 -15.33 -7.65 -14.78
C ILE A 123 -15.89 -7.94 -13.36
N THR A 124 -15.32 -8.93 -12.68
CA THR A 124 -15.74 -9.30 -11.32
C THR A 124 -15.06 -8.45 -10.25
N LEU A 125 -13.98 -7.76 -10.60
CA LEU A 125 -13.19 -6.95 -9.69
C LEU A 125 -13.78 -5.54 -9.58
N ALA A 126 -13.89 -5.04 -8.36
CA ALA A 126 -14.34 -3.67 -8.13
C ALA A 126 -13.44 -2.67 -8.87
N THR A 127 -14.01 -1.65 -9.51
CA THR A 127 -13.29 -0.64 -10.30
C THR A 127 -12.25 0.15 -9.48
N THR A 128 -12.40 0.17 -8.17
CA THR A 128 -11.45 0.77 -7.21
C THR A 128 -10.28 -0.15 -6.87
N SER A 129 -10.38 -1.45 -7.18
CA SER A 129 -9.31 -2.42 -6.94
C SER A 129 -8.07 -2.12 -7.78
N VAL A 130 -6.90 -2.34 -7.22
CA VAL A 130 -5.61 -2.31 -7.97
C VAL A 130 -5.58 -3.40 -9.05
N LEU A 131 -6.35 -4.47 -8.87
CA LEU A 131 -6.40 -5.61 -9.77
C LEU A 131 -7.41 -5.44 -10.92
N SER A 132 -8.20 -4.37 -10.96
CA SER A 132 -9.27 -4.18 -11.96
C SER A 132 -8.78 -3.69 -13.34
N ASP A 133 -7.55 -3.17 -13.42
CA ASP A 133 -7.00 -2.60 -14.66
C ASP A 133 -5.53 -3.01 -14.84
N LEU A 134 -5.33 -4.32 -15.12
CA LEU A 134 -4.00 -4.90 -15.27
C LEU A 134 -3.69 -5.22 -16.74
N ARG A 135 -2.45 -4.99 -17.14
CA ARG A 135 -1.82 -5.70 -18.26
C ARG A 135 -1.22 -6.99 -17.71
N THR A 136 -1.56 -8.11 -18.31
CA THR A 136 -1.20 -9.43 -17.81
C THR A 136 -0.63 -10.31 -18.90
N SER A 137 0.25 -11.25 -18.57
CA SER A 137 0.70 -12.35 -19.42
C SER A 137 1.05 -13.57 -18.57
N GLY A 138 1.32 -14.72 -19.20
CA GLY A 138 1.61 -15.97 -18.51
C GLY A 138 0.39 -16.88 -18.39
N SER A 139 0.43 -17.83 -17.47
CA SER A 139 -0.65 -18.81 -17.30
C SER A 139 -0.83 -19.21 -15.83
N LEU A 140 -2.02 -19.78 -15.53
CA LEU A 140 -2.29 -20.52 -14.30
C LEU A 140 -2.68 -21.94 -14.68
N SER A 141 -2.35 -22.89 -13.81
CA SER A 141 -2.95 -24.22 -13.72
C SER A 141 -3.39 -24.47 -12.29
N GLY A 142 -4.15 -25.53 -12.04
CA GLY A 142 -4.55 -25.82 -10.66
C GLY A 142 -5.67 -26.84 -10.55
N GLU A 143 -6.15 -27.03 -9.34
CA GLU A 143 -7.20 -27.98 -8.99
C GLU A 143 -8.24 -27.32 -8.09
N LEU A 144 -9.49 -27.71 -8.23
CA LEU A 144 -10.60 -27.21 -7.44
C LEU A 144 -11.47 -28.39 -6.99
N SER A 145 -11.71 -28.53 -5.68
CA SER A 145 -12.66 -29.45 -5.13
C SER A 145 -13.89 -28.73 -4.58
N VAL A 146 -15.06 -29.18 -4.97
CA VAL A 146 -16.35 -28.64 -4.57
C VAL A 146 -17.17 -29.73 -3.89
N LYS A 147 -17.84 -29.43 -2.79
CA LYS A 147 -18.79 -30.32 -2.11
C LYS A 147 -20.02 -29.53 -1.70
N ALA A 148 -21.18 -29.99 -2.14
CA ALA A 148 -22.47 -29.35 -1.82
C ALA A 148 -22.44 -27.83 -2.09
N ASN A 149 -22.02 -27.45 -3.30
CA ASN A 149 -21.84 -26.06 -3.78
C ASN A 149 -20.76 -25.23 -3.07
N GLY A 150 -20.05 -25.80 -2.08
CA GLY A 150 -18.96 -25.13 -1.36
C GLY A 150 -17.58 -25.60 -1.86
N ILE A 151 -16.65 -24.66 -2.06
CA ILE A 151 -15.26 -24.99 -2.35
C ILE A 151 -14.64 -25.58 -1.09
N THR A 152 -14.07 -26.77 -1.18
CA THR A 152 -13.42 -27.47 -0.06
C THR A 152 -11.90 -27.45 -0.12
N SER A 153 -11.33 -27.29 -1.31
CA SER A 153 -9.90 -27.03 -1.51
C SER A 153 -9.68 -26.37 -2.86
N MET A 154 -8.63 -25.58 -2.93
CA MET A 154 -8.16 -24.98 -4.18
C MET A 154 -6.64 -25.00 -4.19
N HIS A 155 -6.09 -25.41 -5.32
CA HIS A 155 -4.68 -25.32 -5.64
C HIS A 155 -4.52 -24.48 -6.91
N VAL A 156 -3.57 -23.55 -6.94
CA VAL A 156 -3.30 -22.68 -8.09
C VAL A 156 -1.79 -22.55 -8.25
N ALA A 157 -1.31 -22.82 -9.46
CA ALA A 157 0.09 -22.70 -9.84
C ALA A 157 0.28 -21.67 -10.94
N PRO A 158 0.64 -20.42 -10.61
CA PRO A 158 1.04 -19.42 -11.61
C PRO A 158 2.37 -19.80 -12.24
N LYS A 159 2.46 -19.60 -13.57
CA LYS A 159 3.66 -19.82 -14.37
C LYS A 159 3.96 -18.61 -15.24
N ASP A 160 5.13 -18.00 -14.98
CA ASP A 160 5.64 -16.81 -15.66
C ASP A 160 4.58 -15.70 -15.77
N LEU A 161 3.77 -15.56 -14.71
CA LEU A 161 2.68 -14.59 -14.68
C LEU A 161 3.25 -13.18 -14.50
N GLU A 162 2.81 -12.26 -15.36
CA GLU A 162 3.13 -10.84 -15.23
C GLU A 162 1.86 -10.05 -14.94
N LEU A 163 1.98 -9.12 -14.01
CA LEU A 163 0.92 -8.23 -13.56
C LEU A 163 1.45 -6.79 -13.56
N HIS A 164 0.86 -5.92 -14.34
CA HIS A 164 1.20 -4.51 -14.40
C HIS A 164 -0.07 -3.66 -14.33
N ASP A 165 -0.27 -2.94 -13.24
CA ASP A 165 -1.36 -1.96 -13.14
C ASP A 165 -1.12 -0.79 -14.11
N ASN A 166 -2.13 -0.45 -14.92
CA ASN A 166 -2.03 0.63 -15.90
C ASN A 166 -1.82 2.01 -15.27
N LYS A 167 -2.17 2.18 -14.00
CA LYS A 167 -1.92 3.39 -13.21
C LYS A 167 -0.56 3.38 -12.50
N GLY A 168 0.24 2.33 -12.68
CA GLY A 168 1.57 2.20 -12.07
C GLY A 168 1.57 1.94 -10.57
N ARG A 169 0.43 1.58 -9.96
CA ARG A 169 0.32 1.32 -8.51
C ARG A 169 0.93 -0.02 -8.08
N LEU A 170 1.00 -1.00 -9.01
CA LEU A 170 1.51 -2.34 -8.74
C LEU A 170 2.16 -2.92 -9.99
N PHE A 171 3.28 -3.63 -9.84
CA PHE A 171 3.79 -4.55 -10.86
C PHE A 171 4.45 -5.76 -10.22
N LEU A 172 4.33 -6.92 -10.87
CA LEU A 172 5.04 -8.16 -10.56
C LEU A 172 5.45 -8.83 -11.87
N THR A 173 6.69 -9.31 -11.94
CA THR A 173 7.22 -9.96 -13.17
C THR A 173 7.67 -11.39 -12.89
N ARG A 174 7.36 -12.27 -13.83
CA ARG A 174 7.67 -13.70 -13.77
C ARG A 174 7.27 -14.32 -12.44
N VAL A 175 5.99 -14.17 -12.08
CA VAL A 175 5.43 -14.78 -10.89
C VAL A 175 5.24 -16.27 -11.14
N ASN A 176 5.84 -17.08 -10.27
CA ASN A 176 5.71 -18.54 -10.23
C ASN A 176 5.37 -18.97 -8.81
N GLY A 177 4.66 -20.07 -8.66
CA GLY A 177 4.31 -20.51 -7.32
C GLY A 177 3.44 -21.74 -7.30
N ASP A 178 3.07 -22.08 -6.07
CA ASP A 178 2.24 -23.21 -5.70
C ASP A 178 1.40 -22.77 -4.50
N VAL A 179 0.13 -22.46 -4.74
CA VAL A 179 -0.75 -21.80 -3.77
C VAL A 179 -1.90 -22.73 -3.42
N HIS A 180 -1.97 -23.12 -2.15
CA HIS A 180 -3.00 -23.97 -1.58
C HIS A 180 -3.94 -23.18 -0.68
N TRP A 181 -5.23 -23.40 -0.85
CA TRP A 181 -6.26 -22.80 -0.02
C TRP A 181 -7.28 -23.85 0.44
N ALA A 182 -7.76 -23.69 1.65
CA ALA A 182 -8.89 -24.45 2.18
C ALA A 182 -9.80 -23.53 2.99
N PRO A 183 -11.13 -23.83 3.10
CA PRO A 183 -12.06 -23.02 3.89
C PRO A 183 -11.72 -23.08 5.39
N GLY A 184 -12.09 -22.00 6.10
CA GLY A 184 -11.99 -21.94 7.56
C GLY A 184 -12.85 -23.03 8.24
N GLY A 185 -12.35 -23.56 9.36
CA GLY A 185 -13.03 -24.63 10.10
C GLY A 185 -12.77 -26.05 9.58
N GLY A 186 -12.13 -26.21 8.42
CA GLY A 186 -11.67 -27.50 7.87
C GLY A 186 -10.22 -27.82 8.21
N ALA A 187 -9.69 -28.86 7.57
CA ALA A 187 -8.27 -29.17 7.66
C ALA A 187 -7.42 -28.02 7.10
N LYS A 188 -6.29 -27.73 7.75
CA LYS A 188 -5.36 -26.73 7.23
C LYS A 188 -4.82 -27.18 5.87
N PRO A 189 -4.72 -26.28 4.89
CA PRO A 189 -4.12 -26.58 3.58
C PRO A 189 -2.62 -26.83 3.72
N GLY A 190 -2.01 -27.35 2.68
CA GLY A 190 -0.56 -27.39 2.53
C GLY A 190 0.05 -25.98 2.55
N GLY A 191 1.36 -25.91 2.76
CA GLY A 191 2.10 -24.65 2.63
C GLY A 191 2.06 -24.13 1.21
N SER A 192 1.93 -22.82 1.05
CA SER A 192 1.97 -22.13 -0.23
C SER A 192 3.30 -21.42 -0.43
N THR A 193 3.73 -21.34 -1.67
CA THR A 193 4.93 -20.59 -2.09
C THR A 193 4.61 -19.74 -3.30
N ILE A 194 5.07 -18.49 -3.30
CA ILE A 194 5.04 -17.61 -4.46
C ILE A 194 6.37 -16.89 -4.60
N SER A 195 6.88 -16.80 -5.81
CA SER A 195 8.13 -16.10 -6.12
C SER A 195 7.95 -15.19 -7.33
N TRP A 196 8.75 -14.15 -7.42
CA TRP A 196 8.81 -13.23 -8.55
C TRP A 196 10.22 -12.74 -8.80
N SER A 197 10.50 -12.25 -10.01
CA SER A 197 11.82 -11.73 -10.40
C SER A 197 12.01 -10.27 -10.04
N SER A 198 10.96 -9.47 -10.15
CA SER A 198 10.92 -8.09 -9.68
C SER A 198 9.47 -7.71 -9.36
N GLY A 199 9.30 -6.76 -8.48
CA GLY A 199 7.99 -6.28 -8.09
C GLY A 199 8.06 -4.89 -7.50
N GLY A 200 6.93 -4.23 -7.40
CA GLY A 200 6.86 -2.92 -6.78
C GLY A 200 5.42 -2.46 -6.59
N ALA A 201 5.25 -1.54 -5.66
CA ALA A 201 3.97 -0.94 -5.39
C ALA A 201 4.13 0.52 -4.97
N TYR A 202 3.23 1.39 -5.46
CA TYR A 202 3.14 2.80 -5.06
C TYR A 202 4.48 3.55 -5.12
N GLY A 203 5.25 3.35 -6.20
CA GLY A 203 6.55 3.98 -6.39
C GLY A 203 7.73 3.25 -5.75
N LEU A 204 7.48 2.30 -4.85
CA LEU A 204 8.52 1.44 -4.29
C LEU A 204 8.86 0.33 -5.27
N SER A 205 10.09 0.28 -5.73
CA SER A 205 10.59 -0.79 -6.59
C SER A 205 11.39 -1.81 -5.78
N GLY A 206 11.18 -3.10 -6.09
CA GLY A 206 11.82 -4.21 -5.41
C GLY A 206 12.40 -5.24 -6.37
N GLY A 207 13.32 -6.03 -5.86
CA GLY A 207 13.94 -7.15 -6.55
C GLY A 207 13.17 -8.46 -6.45
N ALA A 208 13.86 -9.55 -6.79
CA ALA A 208 13.32 -10.89 -6.64
C ALA A 208 13.06 -11.24 -5.18
N ALA A 209 11.94 -11.93 -4.94
CA ALA A 209 11.62 -12.44 -3.62
C ALA A 209 10.77 -13.71 -3.70
N THR A 210 10.72 -14.42 -2.57
CA THR A 210 9.88 -15.61 -2.37
C THR A 210 9.16 -15.48 -1.05
N LEU A 211 7.86 -15.76 -1.04
CA LEU A 211 7.03 -15.85 0.15
C LEU A 211 6.60 -17.30 0.37
N GLU A 212 6.72 -17.77 1.61
CA GLU A 212 6.13 -19.01 2.06
C GLU A 212 5.01 -18.67 3.07
N PHE A 213 3.80 -19.17 2.83
CA PHE A 213 2.63 -18.75 3.60
C PHE A 213 1.54 -19.84 3.68
N LEU A 214 0.56 -19.59 4.51
CA LEU A 214 -0.69 -20.37 4.60
C LEU A 214 -1.88 -19.48 4.28
N LEU A 215 -2.82 -20.02 3.49
CA LEU A 215 -4.14 -19.45 3.24
C LEU A 215 -5.21 -20.39 3.78
N HIS A 216 -5.89 -20.00 4.86
CA HIS A 216 -6.93 -20.82 5.50
C HIS A 216 -8.17 -19.99 5.79
N GLY A 217 -9.26 -20.29 5.10
CA GLY A 217 -10.42 -19.38 5.05
C GLY A 217 -10.03 -18.04 4.44
N THR A 218 -10.29 -16.96 5.17
CA THR A 218 -9.85 -15.62 4.78
C THR A 218 -8.49 -15.23 5.36
N ASN A 219 -7.86 -16.11 6.15
CA ASN A 219 -6.65 -15.78 6.87
C ASN A 219 -5.39 -16.03 6.04
N PHE A 220 -4.45 -15.12 6.15
CA PHE A 220 -3.10 -15.22 5.59
C PHE A 220 -2.06 -15.22 6.70
N ALA A 221 -1.05 -16.06 6.62
CA ALA A 221 0.07 -16.03 7.55
C ALA A 221 1.37 -16.43 6.85
N LEU A 222 2.42 -15.62 6.96
CA LEU A 222 3.77 -16.05 6.60
C LEU A 222 4.20 -17.20 7.50
N THR A 223 4.78 -18.24 6.91
CA THR A 223 5.28 -19.43 7.64
C THR A 223 6.76 -19.33 7.97
N ARG A 224 7.50 -18.47 7.25
CA ARG A 224 8.92 -18.18 7.50
C ARG A 224 9.22 -16.69 7.37
N PRO A 225 10.22 -16.18 8.12
CA PRO A 225 10.76 -14.86 7.89
C PRO A 225 11.18 -14.70 6.44
N THR A 226 10.93 -13.51 5.88
CA THR A 226 11.23 -13.23 4.48
C THR A 226 11.86 -11.86 4.33
N LYS A 227 12.68 -11.68 3.29
CA LYS A 227 13.26 -10.40 2.94
C LYS A 227 12.76 -9.98 1.58
N LEU A 228 12.15 -8.79 1.54
CA LEU A 228 11.74 -8.11 0.32
C LEU A 228 12.80 -7.05 -0.01
N PRO A 229 13.57 -7.20 -1.09
CA PRO A 229 14.45 -6.14 -1.56
C PRO A 229 13.62 -4.91 -1.93
N VAL A 230 13.98 -3.73 -1.42
CA VAL A 230 13.33 -2.44 -1.73
C VAL A 230 14.43 -1.44 -2.04
N PHE A 231 14.46 -0.91 -3.26
CA PHE A 231 15.54 -0.08 -3.79
C PHE A 231 16.93 -0.72 -3.59
N ASP A 232 17.79 -0.10 -2.79
CA ASP A 232 19.13 -0.56 -2.43
C ASP A 232 19.24 -1.18 -1.02
N GLY A 233 18.11 -1.24 -0.31
CA GLY A 233 17.96 -1.89 0.98
C GLY A 233 16.92 -3.01 0.94
N GLY A 234 16.08 -3.09 1.98
CA GLY A 234 15.06 -4.13 2.05
C GLY A 234 14.11 -3.97 3.22
N LEU A 235 13.05 -4.77 3.17
CA LEU A 235 12.14 -5.00 4.27
C LEU A 235 12.29 -6.46 4.72
N ALA A 236 12.92 -6.68 5.86
CA ALA A 236 12.94 -7.98 6.51
C ALA A 236 11.65 -8.12 7.33
N ILE A 237 10.87 -9.16 7.03
CA ILE A 237 9.60 -9.45 7.69
C ILE A 237 9.80 -10.71 8.53
N ASP A 238 9.79 -10.56 9.85
CA ASP A 238 9.90 -11.68 10.80
C ASP A 238 8.55 -12.37 11.00
N ARG A 239 7.46 -11.60 10.96
CA ARG A 239 6.09 -12.07 11.12
C ARG A 239 5.11 -11.20 10.36
N PHE A 240 4.19 -11.83 9.64
CA PHE A 240 3.05 -11.15 9.03
C PHE A 240 1.85 -12.10 9.03
N VAL A 241 0.76 -11.66 9.65
CA VAL A 241 -0.49 -12.38 9.77
C VAL A 241 -1.63 -11.41 9.50
N ILE A 242 -2.60 -11.83 8.70
CA ILE A 242 -3.87 -11.13 8.50
C ILE A 242 -4.98 -12.14 8.81
N ALA A 243 -5.88 -11.77 9.72
CA ALA A 243 -7.08 -12.53 10.02
C ALA A 243 -8.32 -11.70 9.68
N ASN A 244 -9.34 -12.36 9.13
CA ASN A 244 -10.63 -11.79 8.75
C ASN A 244 -10.54 -10.50 7.89
N PRO A 245 -9.75 -10.48 6.79
CA PRO A 245 -9.59 -9.28 5.96
C PRO A 245 -10.93 -8.78 5.44
N GLY A 246 -11.18 -7.46 5.59
CA GLY A 246 -12.41 -6.81 5.15
C GLY A 246 -13.60 -6.95 6.10
N ALA A 247 -13.49 -7.71 7.19
CA ALA A 247 -14.51 -7.79 8.23
C ALA A 247 -14.27 -6.74 9.34
N SER A 248 -15.29 -6.41 10.11
CA SER A 248 -15.17 -5.47 11.25
C SER A 248 -14.21 -5.93 12.34
N ASN A 249 -13.97 -7.25 12.44
CA ASN A 249 -13.01 -7.89 13.33
C ASN A 249 -11.70 -8.28 12.63
N MET A 250 -11.29 -7.52 11.60
CA MET A 250 -9.99 -7.73 10.96
C MET A 250 -8.85 -7.51 11.95
N GLU A 251 -7.92 -8.45 11.98
CA GLU A 251 -6.70 -8.35 12.77
C GLU A 251 -5.47 -8.47 11.86
N VAL A 252 -4.46 -7.65 12.10
CA VAL A 252 -3.16 -7.72 11.41
C VAL A 252 -2.05 -7.73 12.46
N GLU A 253 -1.09 -8.62 12.30
CA GLU A 253 0.16 -8.61 13.05
C GLU A 253 1.32 -8.44 12.08
N PHE A 254 2.20 -7.49 12.36
CA PHE A 254 3.44 -7.31 11.61
C PHE A 254 4.62 -7.11 12.55
N LYS A 255 5.75 -7.74 12.23
CA LYS A 255 7.05 -7.51 12.87
C LYS A 255 8.13 -7.55 11.79
N GLY A 256 9.07 -6.61 11.84
CA GLY A 256 10.13 -6.57 10.83
C GLY A 256 11.12 -5.44 11.03
N THR A 257 12.01 -5.30 10.05
CA THR A 257 13.06 -4.29 10.03
C THR A 257 13.18 -3.73 8.61
N VAL A 258 13.24 -2.41 8.50
CA VAL A 258 13.65 -1.73 7.27
C VAL A 258 15.18 -1.67 7.29
N GLU A 259 15.81 -2.40 6.38
CA GLU A 259 17.24 -2.32 6.14
C GLU A 259 17.60 -0.99 5.48
N PRO A 260 18.82 -0.47 5.64
CA PRO A 260 19.18 0.85 5.15
C PRO A 260 18.82 1.07 3.68
N ILE A 261 17.96 2.05 3.43
CA ILE A 261 17.51 2.50 2.10
C ILE A 261 18.01 3.92 1.90
N SER A 262 18.57 4.22 0.75
CA SER A 262 19.01 5.57 0.39
C SER A 262 17.83 6.55 0.37
N MET A 263 17.95 7.65 1.11
CA MET A 263 16.95 8.71 1.13
C MET A 263 16.77 9.37 -0.23
N GLN A 264 17.80 9.42 -1.07
CA GLN A 264 17.71 9.93 -2.44
C GLN A 264 16.73 9.11 -3.28
N LYS A 265 16.76 7.77 -3.17
CA LYS A 265 15.83 6.89 -3.91
C LYS A 265 14.40 7.02 -3.40
N LEU A 266 14.23 7.12 -2.08
CA LEU A 266 12.92 7.37 -1.47
C LEU A 266 12.36 8.73 -1.87
N ALA A 267 13.16 9.80 -1.76
CA ALA A 267 12.76 11.14 -2.12
C ALA A 267 12.31 11.22 -3.59
N LYS A 268 13.09 10.63 -4.51
CA LYS A 268 12.72 10.54 -5.93
C LYS A 268 11.41 9.78 -6.16
N ALA A 269 11.19 8.66 -5.47
CA ALA A 269 9.99 7.85 -5.62
C ALA A 269 8.71 8.57 -5.14
N PHE A 270 8.83 9.39 -4.10
CA PHE A 270 7.71 10.12 -3.52
C PHE A 270 7.60 11.59 -3.96
N GLY A 271 8.49 12.05 -4.86
CA GLY A 271 8.50 13.43 -5.32
C GLY A 271 8.91 14.43 -4.23
N TRP A 272 9.66 13.99 -3.22
CA TRP A 272 10.23 14.86 -2.19
C TRP A 272 11.51 15.55 -2.67
N PRO A 273 11.91 16.66 -2.04
CA PRO A 273 13.24 17.22 -2.27
C PRO A 273 14.33 16.17 -2.05
N GLU A 274 15.30 16.08 -2.94
CA GLU A 274 16.38 15.10 -2.83
C GLU A 274 17.34 15.46 -1.69
N PHE A 275 17.64 14.51 -0.82
CA PHE A 275 18.62 14.66 0.25
C PHE A 275 19.40 13.38 0.50
N SER A 276 20.59 13.55 1.03
CA SER A 276 21.49 12.45 1.38
C SER A 276 21.11 11.83 2.72
N GLY A 277 21.44 10.57 2.89
CA GLY A 277 21.20 9.83 4.12
C GLY A 277 20.62 8.45 3.86
N THR A 278 20.33 7.74 4.93
CA THR A 278 19.73 6.41 4.89
C THR A 278 18.57 6.35 5.87
N LEU A 279 17.48 5.72 5.45
CA LEU A 279 16.39 5.30 6.31
C LEU A 279 16.61 3.85 6.72
N ALA A 280 16.73 3.61 8.01
CA ALA A 280 16.68 2.28 8.59
C ALA A 280 15.74 2.34 9.79
N ALA A 281 14.89 1.30 9.97
CA ALA A 281 13.92 1.29 11.05
C ALA A 281 13.77 -0.12 11.63
N SER A 282 13.68 -0.23 12.95
CA SER A 282 13.25 -1.45 13.61
C SER A 282 11.78 -1.30 14.00
N ILE A 283 10.96 -2.26 13.60
CA ILE A 283 9.53 -2.31 13.87
C ILE A 283 9.28 -3.54 14.75
N PRO A 284 9.31 -3.39 16.07
CA PRO A 284 9.27 -4.52 17.01
C PRO A 284 7.92 -5.24 17.03
N GLY A 285 6.87 -4.58 16.61
CA GLY A 285 5.53 -5.13 16.42
C GLY A 285 4.53 -4.07 16.03
N VAL A 286 3.62 -4.44 15.15
CA VAL A 286 2.44 -3.65 14.78
C VAL A 286 1.23 -4.56 14.86
N THR A 287 0.18 -4.12 15.52
CA THR A 287 -1.09 -4.83 15.57
C THR A 287 -2.21 -3.91 15.09
N LEU A 288 -3.10 -4.46 14.27
CA LEU A 288 -4.39 -3.83 13.94
C LEU A 288 -5.48 -4.66 14.56
N LYS A 289 -6.30 -4.05 15.40
CA LYS A 289 -7.47 -4.65 16.01
C LYS A 289 -8.51 -3.58 16.29
N ASP A 290 -9.77 -3.88 16.05
CA ASP A 290 -10.90 -2.95 16.28
C ASP A 290 -10.69 -1.58 15.61
N ASN A 291 -10.18 -1.58 14.36
CA ASN A 291 -9.81 -0.37 13.60
C ASN A 291 -8.72 0.51 14.25
N LEU A 292 -8.00 0.00 15.24
CA LEU A 292 -6.87 0.66 15.87
C LEU A 292 -5.58 -0.08 15.53
N LEU A 293 -4.69 0.59 14.82
CA LEU A 293 -3.33 0.13 14.55
C LEU A 293 -2.39 0.70 15.61
N GLU A 294 -1.71 -0.18 16.33
CA GLU A 294 -0.78 0.19 17.40
C GLU A 294 0.62 -0.36 17.10
N PHE A 295 1.63 0.50 17.26
CA PHE A 295 3.02 0.10 17.22
C PHE A 295 3.49 -0.27 18.62
N GLN A 296 4.00 -1.48 18.78
CA GLN A 296 4.56 -1.96 20.04
C GLN A 296 6.00 -1.47 20.17
N GLY A 297 6.27 -0.69 21.23
CA GLY A 297 7.59 -0.11 21.47
C GLY A 297 7.89 1.13 20.62
N ASN A 298 9.14 1.29 20.19
CA ASN A 298 9.62 2.45 19.48
C ASN A 298 10.03 2.10 18.05
N VAL A 299 9.74 3.01 17.13
CA VAL A 299 10.29 2.97 15.76
C VAL A 299 11.49 3.91 15.71
N GLU A 300 12.63 3.39 15.28
CA GLU A 300 13.88 4.14 15.23
C GLU A 300 14.37 4.27 13.79
N SER A 301 14.84 5.45 13.42
CA SER A 301 15.46 5.72 12.13
C SER A 301 16.71 6.60 12.27
N GLN A 302 17.60 6.52 11.28
CA GLN A 302 18.81 7.35 11.19
C GLN A 302 18.73 8.20 9.91
N VAL A 303 18.57 9.50 10.08
CA VAL A 303 18.39 10.48 8.99
C VAL A 303 19.12 11.76 9.37
N PHE A 304 19.60 12.50 8.37
CA PHE A 304 20.31 13.75 8.56
C PHE A 304 21.46 13.66 9.59
N GLY A 305 22.17 12.54 9.60
CA GLY A 305 23.29 12.30 10.51
C GLY A 305 22.92 12.13 11.97
N GLY A 306 21.65 12.13 12.31
CA GLY A 306 21.12 11.95 13.66
C GLY A 306 20.17 10.76 13.76
N ARG A 307 19.55 10.61 14.92
CA ARG A 307 18.60 9.55 15.25
C ARG A 307 17.21 10.13 15.51
N ILE A 308 16.20 9.52 14.91
CA ILE A 308 14.79 9.82 15.15
C ILE A 308 14.15 8.60 15.82
N VAL A 309 13.38 8.83 16.89
CA VAL A 309 12.62 7.82 17.62
C VAL A 309 11.16 8.25 17.65
N GLY A 310 10.30 7.43 17.08
CA GLY A 310 8.85 7.50 17.22
C GLY A 310 8.39 6.55 18.32
N SER A 311 7.53 7.00 19.20
CA SER A 311 6.93 6.22 20.28
C SER A 311 5.44 6.54 20.43
N ASN A 312 4.69 5.69 21.16
CA ASN A 312 3.25 5.85 21.34
C ASN A 312 2.47 5.96 20.01
N ILE A 313 2.99 5.31 18.95
CA ILE A 313 2.43 5.42 17.62
C ILE A 313 1.14 4.62 17.53
N ARG A 314 0.05 5.30 17.19
CA ARG A 314 -1.28 4.73 16.98
C ARG A 314 -1.93 5.36 15.77
N LEU A 315 -2.70 4.58 15.05
CA LEU A 315 -3.48 5.05 13.91
C LEU A 315 -4.89 4.45 14.00
N LYS A 316 -5.85 5.27 14.31
CA LYS A 316 -7.26 4.89 14.38
C LYS A 316 -7.88 5.08 13.01
N ASP A 317 -8.76 4.15 12.64
CA ASP A 317 -9.44 4.09 11.35
C ASP A 317 -8.48 4.21 10.14
N PRO A 318 -7.43 3.33 10.06
CA PRO A 318 -6.36 3.45 9.06
C PRO A 318 -6.82 3.35 7.60
N LEU A 319 -7.97 2.70 7.36
CA LEU A 319 -8.57 2.52 6.04
C LEU A 319 -9.79 3.43 5.83
N GLY A 320 -10.15 4.24 6.82
CA GLY A 320 -11.26 5.16 6.80
C GLY A 320 -10.97 6.42 6.00
N ARG A 321 -12.01 7.22 5.83
CA ARG A 321 -11.92 8.50 5.10
C ARG A 321 -11.10 9.56 5.85
N PHE A 322 -11.10 9.51 7.19
CA PHE A 322 -10.43 10.47 8.07
C PHE A 322 -9.66 9.75 9.16
N PRO A 323 -8.47 9.18 8.84
CA PRO A 323 -7.65 8.50 9.83
C PRO A 323 -7.16 9.49 10.91
N GLU A 324 -7.09 9.00 12.16
CA GLU A 324 -6.54 9.74 13.29
C GLU A 324 -5.18 9.15 13.69
N PHE A 325 -4.11 9.92 13.53
CA PHE A 325 -2.74 9.48 13.85
C PHE A 325 -2.23 10.13 15.14
N PHE A 326 -1.60 9.35 15.98
CA PHE A 326 -1.01 9.77 17.26
C PHE A 326 0.43 9.31 17.36
N ALA A 327 1.34 10.16 17.82
CA ALA A 327 2.73 9.80 18.08
C ALA A 327 3.44 10.79 19.01
N ASP A 328 4.52 10.31 19.62
CA ASP A 328 5.59 11.15 20.14
C ASP A 328 6.84 10.95 19.27
N VAL A 329 7.47 12.04 18.84
CA VAL A 329 8.68 11.99 18.00
C VAL A 329 9.82 12.72 18.72
N ARG A 330 10.96 12.06 18.83
CA ARG A 330 12.19 12.66 19.35
C ARG A 330 13.33 12.46 18.36
N ALA A 331 13.95 13.55 17.96
CA ALA A 331 15.16 13.51 17.17
C ALA A 331 16.35 14.10 17.93
N ARG A 332 17.51 13.45 17.78
CA ARG A 332 18.74 13.84 18.47
C ARG A 332 19.89 13.91 17.48
N ASP A 333 20.77 14.85 17.69
CA ASP A 333 22.01 15.05 16.93
C ASP A 333 21.79 15.26 15.42
N LEU A 334 20.62 15.81 15.00
CA LEU A 334 20.39 16.13 13.60
C LEU A 334 21.39 17.18 13.10
N ASP A 335 21.95 16.95 11.92
CA ASP A 335 22.85 17.92 11.29
C ASP A 335 22.03 19.02 10.59
N LEU A 336 22.11 20.25 11.14
CA LEU A 336 21.42 21.41 10.59
C LEU A 336 21.87 21.76 9.17
N GLY A 337 23.14 21.47 8.82
CA GLY A 337 23.65 21.69 7.47
C GLY A 337 22.91 20.83 6.45
N LEU A 338 22.76 19.55 6.73
CA LEU A 338 22.00 18.61 5.89
C LEU A 338 20.51 19.00 5.81
N LEU A 339 19.90 19.36 6.93
CA LEU A 339 18.51 19.81 6.97
C LEU A 339 18.28 21.07 6.12
N THR A 340 19.06 22.12 6.37
CA THR A 340 18.87 23.41 5.69
C THR A 340 19.23 23.38 4.22
N GLN A 341 20.17 22.53 3.83
CA GLN A 341 20.48 22.27 2.41
C GLN A 341 19.30 21.59 1.71
N THR A 342 18.71 20.57 2.34
CA THR A 342 17.58 19.82 1.78
C THR A 342 16.35 20.72 1.53
N PHE A 343 16.05 21.58 2.50
CA PHE A 343 14.87 22.42 2.45
C PHE A 343 15.14 23.84 1.90
N GLU A 344 16.35 24.09 1.41
CA GLU A 344 16.77 25.34 0.75
C GLU A 344 16.50 26.63 1.56
N VAL A 345 16.35 26.51 2.87
CA VAL A 345 16.02 27.65 3.76
C VAL A 345 17.22 28.52 4.11
N GLY A 346 18.33 28.33 3.41
CA GLY A 346 19.62 28.95 3.69
C GLY A 346 20.59 27.93 4.26
N SER A 347 21.71 28.38 4.84
CA SER A 347 22.69 27.49 5.48
C SER A 347 22.74 27.75 6.98
N ILE A 348 22.54 26.70 7.76
CA ILE A 348 22.74 26.73 9.22
C ILE A 348 23.62 25.54 9.56
N THR A 349 24.75 25.75 10.23
CA THR A 349 25.60 24.65 10.73
C THR A 349 25.43 24.52 12.23
N GLY A 350 25.53 23.28 12.74
CA GLY A 350 25.30 22.94 14.14
C GLY A 350 24.50 21.67 14.29
N ARG A 351 24.14 21.35 15.52
CA ARG A 351 23.27 20.22 15.83
C ARG A 351 21.88 20.69 16.28
N LEU A 352 20.89 19.85 16.04
CA LEU A 352 19.49 20.10 16.40
C LEU A 352 18.92 18.93 17.16
N GLU A 353 18.24 19.22 18.25
CA GLU A 353 17.30 18.32 18.93
C GLU A 353 15.88 18.75 18.62
N VAL A 354 15.01 17.77 18.37
CA VAL A 354 13.58 17.98 18.15
C VAL A 354 12.80 17.06 19.07
N ASP A 355 11.84 17.63 19.77
CA ASP A 355 10.81 16.92 20.51
C ASP A 355 9.46 17.36 19.97
N VAL A 356 8.63 16.44 19.51
CA VAL A 356 7.22 16.65 19.16
C VAL A 356 6.41 15.66 19.99
N LEU A 357 5.76 16.15 21.03
CA LEU A 357 5.03 15.33 21.98
C LEU A 357 3.53 15.54 21.79
N GLY A 358 2.76 14.45 21.94
CA GLY A 358 1.31 14.47 21.76
C GLY A 358 0.91 14.92 20.37
N LEU A 359 1.63 14.47 19.34
CA LEU A 359 1.25 14.73 17.95
C LEU A 359 -0.08 14.04 17.64
N GLU A 360 -1.05 14.83 17.19
CA GLU A 360 -2.34 14.36 16.71
C GLU A 360 -2.58 14.89 15.30
N LEU A 361 -2.86 13.98 14.36
CA LEU A 361 -3.28 14.33 13.00
C LEU A 361 -4.71 13.83 12.79
N PHE A 362 -5.55 14.63 12.17
CA PHE A 362 -6.89 14.24 11.69
C PHE A 362 -6.92 14.40 10.17
N GLY A 363 -7.19 13.30 9.45
CA GLY A 363 -7.10 13.28 7.99
C GLY A 363 -5.73 13.76 7.48
N TRP A 364 -4.65 13.40 8.19
CA TRP A 364 -3.25 13.80 7.94
C TRP A 364 -2.92 15.27 8.17
N SER A 365 -3.87 16.06 8.69
CA SER A 365 -3.62 17.46 9.09
C SER A 365 -3.35 17.56 10.57
N PRO A 366 -2.30 18.25 11.03
CA PRO A 366 -2.02 18.43 12.45
C PRO A 366 -3.14 19.19 13.16
N THR A 367 -3.60 18.65 14.29
CA THR A 367 -4.62 19.28 15.15
C THR A 367 -4.09 19.58 16.54
N ALA A 368 -3.11 18.82 17.01
CA ALA A 368 -2.44 19.09 18.29
C ALA A 368 -1.01 18.57 18.29
N PHE A 369 -0.12 19.28 18.94
CA PHE A 369 1.21 18.83 19.35
C PHE A 369 1.87 19.86 20.28
N ASN A 370 2.94 19.42 20.98
CA ASN A 370 3.89 20.28 21.66
C ASN A 370 5.27 20.04 21.07
N ALA A 371 5.72 20.98 20.22
CA ALA A 371 7.00 20.88 19.52
C ALA A 371 8.05 21.80 20.15
N ARG A 372 9.26 21.28 20.31
CA ARG A 372 10.45 22.02 20.70
C ARG A 372 11.61 21.63 19.78
N LEU A 373 12.19 22.61 19.15
CA LEU A 373 13.40 22.52 18.33
C LEU A 373 14.47 23.38 18.99
N ALA A 374 15.65 22.84 19.26
CA ALA A 374 16.71 23.62 19.89
C ALA A 374 18.10 23.03 19.65
N THR A 375 19.11 23.88 19.73
CA THR A 375 20.51 23.47 19.85
C THR A 375 20.68 22.61 21.11
N PRO A 376 21.33 21.42 21.04
CA PRO A 376 21.59 20.56 22.19
C PRO A 376 22.42 21.28 23.25
N LYS A 377 22.16 20.95 24.52
CA LYS A 377 22.99 21.48 25.63
C LYS A 377 24.42 20.94 25.49
N GLY A 378 25.39 21.86 25.44
CA GLY A 378 26.80 21.51 25.37
C GLY A 378 27.28 21.12 23.97
N ASP A 379 26.52 21.42 22.93
CA ASP A 379 26.98 21.28 21.54
C ASP A 379 28.26 22.09 21.32
N LYS A 380 29.29 21.41 20.81
CA LYS A 380 30.62 22.00 20.51
C LYS A 380 30.85 22.13 18.99
N SER A 381 29.85 21.84 18.18
CA SER A 381 29.93 22.00 16.74
C SER A 381 30.05 23.48 16.33
N ARG A 382 30.47 23.74 15.12
CA ARG A 382 30.55 25.09 14.59
C ARG A 382 29.15 25.63 14.32
N HIS A 383 28.78 26.73 14.98
CA HIS A 383 27.49 27.40 14.83
C HIS A 383 27.59 28.59 13.91
N ARG A 384 27.10 28.43 12.67
CA ARG A 384 27.04 29.52 11.66
C ARG A 384 25.65 29.55 11.04
N ILE A 385 25.18 30.74 10.71
CA ILE A 385 23.89 30.97 10.06
C ILE A 385 24.05 31.98 8.93
N SER A 386 23.61 31.64 7.72
CA SER A 386 23.66 32.52 6.55
C SER A 386 22.61 33.65 6.62
N ALA A 387 22.86 34.74 5.91
CA ALA A 387 21.91 35.86 5.79
C ALA A 387 20.52 35.40 5.28
N LYS A 388 20.48 34.43 4.33
CA LYS A 388 19.22 33.84 3.84
C LYS A 388 18.47 33.13 4.97
N ALA A 389 19.15 32.33 5.77
CA ALA A 389 18.53 31.61 6.90
C ALA A 389 18.07 32.53 8.02
N VAL A 390 18.82 33.63 8.27
CA VAL A 390 18.39 34.69 9.21
C VAL A 390 17.06 35.29 8.77
N THR A 391 16.92 35.61 7.50
CA THR A 391 15.69 36.19 6.92
C THR A 391 14.52 35.19 7.05
N SER A 392 14.75 33.92 6.69
CA SER A 392 13.72 32.86 6.78
C SER A 392 13.21 32.69 8.21
N LEU A 393 14.13 32.60 9.20
CA LEU A 393 13.73 32.45 10.60
C LEU A 393 13.08 33.70 11.19
N ALA A 394 13.48 34.90 10.76
CA ALA A 394 12.87 36.15 11.19
C ALA A 394 11.40 36.25 10.73
N ASN A 395 11.09 35.79 9.52
CA ASN A 395 9.72 35.72 9.01
C ASN A 395 8.83 34.80 9.85
N VAL A 396 9.34 33.64 10.25
CA VAL A 396 8.65 32.70 11.16
C VAL A 396 8.31 33.35 12.50
N GLY A 397 9.20 34.18 13.04
CA GLY A 397 9.00 34.90 14.30
C GLY A 397 8.10 36.14 14.24
N GLY A 398 7.61 36.51 13.04
CA GLY A 398 6.80 37.72 12.85
C GLY A 398 7.59 39.04 12.85
N GLY A 399 8.93 38.98 12.84
CA GLY A 399 9.85 40.15 12.92
C GLY A 399 10.62 40.45 11.64
N GLY A 400 10.25 39.87 10.49
CA GLY A 400 11.05 39.82 9.26
C GLY A 400 11.48 41.21 8.69
N GLY A 401 10.63 42.22 8.73
CA GLY A 401 10.90 43.49 8.09
C GLY A 401 12.12 44.24 8.66
N GLY A 402 12.27 44.28 9.98
CA GLY A 402 13.39 44.98 10.61
C GLY A 402 14.74 44.27 10.42
N VAL A 403 14.72 42.91 10.44
CA VAL A 403 15.93 42.09 10.24
C VAL A 403 16.43 42.21 8.79
N VAL A 404 15.52 42.12 7.81
CA VAL A 404 15.86 42.30 6.37
C VAL A 404 16.50 43.67 6.13
N GLN A 405 15.93 44.74 6.68
CA GLN A 405 16.49 46.07 6.55
C GLN A 405 17.87 46.19 7.20
N ALA A 406 18.07 45.58 8.37
CA ALA A 406 19.38 45.57 9.04
C ALA A 406 20.44 44.82 8.21
N LEU A 407 20.10 43.68 7.60
CA LEU A 407 21.00 42.92 6.72
C LEU A 407 21.38 43.65 5.43
N GLN A 408 20.51 44.51 4.92
CA GLN A 408 20.72 45.25 3.69
C GLN A 408 21.46 46.57 3.94
N SER A 409 21.58 47.01 5.19
CA SER A 409 22.17 48.30 5.56
C SER A 409 23.47 48.13 6.33
N GLY A 410 24.36 49.09 6.20
CA GLY A 410 25.59 49.20 6.98
C GLY A 410 26.61 48.07 6.75
N VAL A 411 27.33 47.71 7.83
CA VAL A 411 28.43 46.76 7.80
C VAL A 411 27.94 45.30 7.60
N LEU A 412 26.68 44.99 7.99
CA LEU A 412 26.14 43.65 7.93
C LEU A 412 26.03 43.07 6.52
N ARG A 413 25.88 43.91 5.50
CA ARG A 413 25.80 43.49 4.07
C ARG A 413 27.06 42.83 3.54
N PHE A 414 28.20 42.96 4.24
CA PHE A 414 29.48 42.40 3.83
C PHE A 414 29.75 41.00 4.39
N PHE A 415 28.82 40.43 5.18
CA PHE A 415 28.95 39.12 5.78
C PHE A 415 27.96 38.15 5.16
N ASP A 416 28.43 37.03 4.68
CA ASP A 416 27.62 35.95 4.12
C ASP A 416 26.98 35.09 5.21
N ASP A 417 27.66 34.96 6.36
CA ASP A 417 27.22 34.18 7.49
C ASP A 417 27.61 34.81 8.85
N TYR A 418 26.89 34.43 9.90
CA TYR A 418 27.01 34.97 11.25
C TYR A 418 27.17 33.83 12.26
N SER A 419 27.92 34.09 13.34
CA SER A 419 28.02 33.14 14.44
C SER A 419 26.81 33.25 15.38
N TYR A 420 26.34 32.10 15.86
CA TYR A 420 25.31 32.08 16.91
C TYR A 420 25.74 31.20 18.09
N GLU A 421 25.22 31.49 19.30
CA GLU A 421 25.42 30.71 20.51
C GLU A 421 24.47 29.52 20.53
N LYS A 422 23.19 29.77 20.30
CA LYS A 422 22.12 28.77 20.31
C LYS A 422 20.93 29.26 19.48
N LEU A 423 20.14 28.33 18.99
CA LEU A 423 18.86 28.58 18.34
C LEU A 423 17.79 27.65 18.92
N GLY A 424 16.53 28.06 18.79
CA GLY A 424 15.41 27.20 19.09
C GLY A 424 14.09 27.94 19.07
N ILE A 425 13.05 27.12 18.88
CA ILE A 425 11.66 27.57 18.80
C ILE A 425 10.77 26.50 19.39
N THR A 426 9.68 26.91 20.00
CA THR A 426 8.64 26.02 20.49
C THR A 426 7.30 26.42 19.87
N CYS A 427 6.44 25.42 19.65
CA CYS A 427 5.08 25.60 19.19
C CYS A 427 4.18 24.61 19.90
N LYS A 428 3.18 25.10 20.63
CA LYS A 428 2.09 24.29 21.14
C LYS A 428 0.87 24.52 20.26
N LEU A 429 0.58 23.54 19.42
CA LEU A 429 -0.60 23.58 18.54
C LEU A 429 -1.82 23.04 19.28
N VAL A 430 -2.93 23.76 19.20
CA VAL A 430 -4.27 23.30 19.60
C VAL A 430 -5.27 23.83 18.56
N GLY A 431 -5.89 22.91 17.83
CA GLY A 431 -6.69 23.25 16.67
C GLY A 431 -5.86 23.90 15.56
N ASP A 432 -6.12 25.14 15.26
CA ASP A 432 -5.42 25.93 14.23
C ASP A 432 -4.51 27.03 14.80
N ILE A 433 -4.33 27.09 16.11
CA ILE A 433 -3.50 28.09 16.78
C ILE A 433 -2.24 27.48 17.37
N CYS A 434 -1.09 27.98 16.92
CA CYS A 434 0.23 27.68 17.48
C CYS A 434 0.60 28.76 18.52
N GLU A 435 0.79 28.36 19.77
CA GLU A 435 1.40 29.20 20.80
C GLU A 435 2.92 29.06 20.70
N MET A 436 3.57 30.14 20.31
CA MET A 436 5.01 30.18 20.02
C MET A 436 5.83 30.77 21.16
N SER A 437 7.00 30.21 21.37
CA SER A 437 8.07 30.81 22.17
C SER A 437 9.44 30.40 21.62
N GLY A 438 10.51 30.93 22.21
CA GLY A 438 11.88 30.65 21.80
C GLY A 438 12.74 30.08 22.93
N ILE A 439 14.05 30.30 22.81
CA ILE A 439 15.05 29.75 23.74
C ILE A 439 14.99 30.45 25.11
N GLU A 440 14.87 31.77 25.10
CA GLU A 440 14.89 32.69 26.26
C GLU A 440 14.00 33.90 25.99
N PRO A 441 13.46 34.55 27.00
CA PRO A 441 12.78 35.84 26.88
C PRO A 441 13.73 36.92 26.32
N ALA A 442 13.20 37.80 25.46
CA ALA A 442 13.92 38.93 24.85
C ALA A 442 13.03 40.18 24.87
N GLY A 443 13.03 40.94 25.96
CA GLY A 443 12.15 42.07 26.12
C GLY A 443 10.67 41.69 26.09
N VAL A 444 9.93 42.19 25.07
CA VAL A 444 8.52 41.87 24.85
C VAL A 444 8.32 40.58 23.99
N GLY A 445 9.43 39.95 23.57
CA GLY A 445 9.42 38.76 22.71
C GLY A 445 10.31 37.64 23.23
N TYR A 446 10.84 36.85 22.33
CA TYR A 446 11.70 35.71 22.66
C TYR A 446 12.80 35.51 21.60
N TYR A 447 13.98 35.03 22.02
CA TYR A 447 15.04 34.67 21.10
C TYR A 447 14.70 33.39 20.34
N ILE A 448 14.72 33.45 19.02
CA ILE A 448 14.75 32.30 18.11
C ILE A 448 16.21 31.92 17.83
N VAL A 449 17.06 32.91 17.59
CA VAL A 449 18.52 32.76 17.48
C VAL A 449 19.19 33.78 18.38
N LYS A 450 20.07 33.33 19.23
CA LYS A 450 20.95 34.15 20.04
C LYS A 450 22.33 34.20 19.39
N GLY A 451 22.66 35.35 18.81
CA GLY A 451 23.92 35.56 18.11
C GLY A 451 25.13 35.55 19.04
N SER A 452 26.29 35.31 18.46
CA SER A 452 27.60 35.38 19.09
C SER A 452 28.63 36.01 18.14
N GLY A 453 29.75 36.43 18.66
CA GLY A 453 30.84 37.00 17.85
C GLY A 453 30.57 38.43 17.34
N ILE A 454 31.32 38.82 16.33
CA ILE A 454 31.22 40.15 15.68
C ILE A 454 31.14 39.94 14.18
N PRO A 455 30.10 40.44 13.48
CA PRO A 455 28.94 41.12 14.03
C PRO A 455 27.98 40.11 14.71
N ARG A 456 27.32 40.57 15.77
CA ARG A 456 26.29 39.76 16.46
C ARG A 456 24.94 40.06 15.83
N ILE A 457 24.19 38.98 15.48
CA ILE A 457 22.80 39.04 15.02
C ILE A 457 21.92 38.18 15.93
N ASP A 458 20.95 38.82 16.57
CA ASP A 458 19.90 38.17 17.36
C ASP A 458 18.62 38.14 16.49
N ILE A 459 17.94 36.99 16.42
CA ILE A 459 16.61 36.87 15.85
C ILE A 459 15.60 36.77 16.99
N VAL A 460 14.74 37.80 17.09
CA VAL A 460 13.71 37.88 18.12
C VAL A 460 12.33 37.73 17.50
N GLY A 461 11.57 36.77 18.00
CA GLY A 461 10.16 36.58 17.67
C GLY A 461 9.28 37.42 18.59
N SER A 462 8.23 38.01 18.05
CA SER A 462 7.23 38.78 18.79
C SER A 462 5.83 38.15 18.76
N ALA A 463 5.59 37.21 17.84
CA ALA A 463 4.32 36.54 17.66
C ALA A 463 4.14 35.42 18.71
N GLY A 464 3.32 35.65 19.75
CA GLY A 464 3.03 34.63 20.76
C GLY A 464 1.95 33.63 20.34
N ARG A 465 1.05 34.02 19.44
CA ARG A 465 -0.04 33.15 18.90
C ARG A 465 -0.17 33.38 17.41
N VAL A 466 -0.06 32.34 16.63
CA VAL A 466 -0.09 32.38 15.15
C VAL A 466 -1.04 31.33 14.64
N ASN A 467 -1.80 31.64 13.58
CA ASN A 467 -2.57 30.63 12.87
C ASN A 467 -1.61 29.65 12.18
N TRP A 468 -1.87 28.35 12.33
CA TRP A 468 -0.99 27.28 11.84
C TRP A 468 -0.81 27.32 10.31
N ASN A 469 -1.90 27.54 9.57
CA ASN A 469 -1.83 27.61 8.11
C ASN A 469 -1.04 28.85 7.64
N SER A 470 -1.17 29.98 8.33
CA SER A 470 -0.38 31.18 8.06
C SER A 470 1.10 30.97 8.37
N LEU A 471 1.41 30.22 9.44
CA LEU A 471 2.80 29.85 9.77
C LEU A 471 3.40 28.95 8.69
N LEU A 472 2.67 27.92 8.26
CA LEU A 472 3.11 27.05 7.16
C LEU A 472 3.32 27.83 5.86
N SER A 473 2.41 28.72 5.51
CA SER A 473 2.56 29.55 4.30
C SER A 473 3.77 30.48 4.38
N SER A 474 4.10 31.03 5.55
CA SER A 474 5.29 31.88 5.73
C SER A 474 6.61 31.11 5.62
N ILE A 475 6.60 29.80 5.93
CA ILE A 475 7.73 28.90 5.72
C ILE A 475 7.81 28.45 4.25
N SER A 476 6.67 28.18 3.60
CA SER A 476 6.60 27.71 2.22
C SER A 476 6.78 28.80 1.17
N THR A 477 6.53 30.07 1.47
CA THR A 477 6.87 31.21 0.56
C THR A 477 8.37 31.46 0.45
N ALA A 478 9.21 30.80 1.27
CA ALA A 478 10.62 30.59 0.97
C ALA A 478 10.74 29.44 -0.05
N GLU A 479 10.23 29.65 -1.28
CA GLU A 479 10.37 28.83 -2.50
C GLU A 479 10.37 27.30 -2.30
N PHE A 480 9.22 26.72 -1.92
CA PHE A 480 8.87 25.36 -2.34
C PHE A 480 8.25 25.44 -3.74
N GLY A 481 9.10 25.51 -4.77
CA GLY A 481 8.66 25.38 -6.15
C GLY A 481 8.01 24.03 -6.35
N GLY A 482 6.67 23.98 -6.43
CA GLY A 482 5.93 23.03 -7.22
C GLY A 482 5.70 21.62 -6.66
N ALA A 483 5.32 21.44 -5.42
CA ALA A 483 4.66 20.22 -4.99
C ALA A 483 3.21 20.54 -4.57
N THR A 484 2.29 20.47 -5.53
CA THR A 484 0.86 20.38 -5.23
C THR A 484 0.59 18.99 -4.68
N VAL A 485 0.35 18.89 -3.38
CA VAL A 485 -0.31 17.71 -2.80
C VAL A 485 -1.75 17.78 -3.27
N ASN A 486 -2.09 16.99 -4.30
CA ASN A 486 -3.48 16.74 -4.64
C ASN A 486 -4.07 15.76 -3.62
N PRO A 487 -5.28 16.08 -3.09
CA PRO A 487 -5.97 15.26 -2.08
C PRO A 487 -6.41 13.89 -2.60
#